data_ba1d2c2746420a5552886d5997828be5
#
_entry.id   ba1d2c2746420a5552886d5997828be5
#
_cell.length_a   1.000
_cell.length_b   1.000
_cell.length_c   1.000
_cell.angle_alpha   90.00
_cell.angle_beta   90.00
_cell.angle_gamma   90.00
#
_symmetry.space_group_name_H-M   'P 1'
#
loop_
_entity.id
_entity.type
_entity.pdbx_description
1 polymer ?
#
loop_
_entity_poly.entity_id
_entity_poly.type
_entity_poly.pdbx_seq_one_letter_code
_entity_poly.pdbx_strand_id
1 'polypeptide(L)'
;MSNFIDYQPTLSPSNHCWTANTQVSFCARAYPTVPAGHEDSSALTVLGGVLRNGFLHRAIREQGGAYGGGASQDNQSGAFRFYSYRDPRIEGTLNDFDESVNWLLETPPSADKVEEAILGVIGTLDKPSSPAGEAIQAFHSELNGRNKASALAFRNRILNVTSGDLKRVAEKYLCQELAHTAIITNTDLAATSGLNTIAV
;
A
#
# COMPACT_ATOMS: atom_id res chain seq x y z
N MET A 1 20.69 26.16 12.19
CA MET A 1 19.75 26.13 11.06
C MET A 1 20.14 24.95 10.21
N SER A 2 19.39 23.85 10.26
CA SER A 2 19.62 22.68 9.42
C SER A 2 19.13 23.01 8.00
N ASN A 3 20.04 23.09 7.04
CA ASN A 3 19.69 23.13 5.63
C ASN A 3 19.14 21.76 5.23
N PHE A 4 17.85 21.51 5.48
CA PHE A 4 17.18 20.42 4.83
C PHE A 4 17.09 20.78 3.35
N ILE A 5 17.69 19.94 2.51
CA ILE A 5 17.48 20.02 1.06
C ILE A 5 16.04 19.59 0.84
N ASP A 6 15.18 20.53 0.46
CA ASP A 6 13.82 20.22 0.02
C ASP A 6 13.91 19.55 -1.37
N TYR A 7 14.13 18.24 -1.34
CA TYR A 7 14.21 17.44 -2.56
C TYR A 7 12.78 17.20 -3.06
N GLN A 8 12.42 17.87 -4.13
CA GLN A 8 11.16 17.66 -4.86
C GLN A 8 11.45 16.74 -6.08
N PRO A 9 11.35 15.42 -5.93
CA PRO A 9 11.59 14.53 -7.07
C PRO A 9 10.49 14.72 -8.11
N THR A 10 10.89 14.86 -9.37
CA THR A 10 9.93 14.72 -10.48
C THR A 10 9.60 13.24 -10.63
N LEU A 11 8.41 12.86 -10.18
CA LEU A 11 7.93 11.49 -10.31
C LEU A 11 7.38 11.30 -11.73
N SER A 12 8.01 10.43 -12.50
CA SER A 12 7.45 9.92 -13.75
C SER A 12 7.14 8.43 -13.58
N PRO A 13 5.98 7.94 -14.03
CA PRO A 13 5.65 6.53 -13.97
C PRO A 13 6.79 5.66 -14.52
N SER A 14 7.13 4.61 -13.79
CA SER A 14 8.20 3.69 -14.16
C SER A 14 7.72 2.25 -14.01
N ASN A 15 8.00 1.43 -15.02
CA ASN A 15 7.60 0.03 -15.04
C ASN A 15 8.84 -0.82 -15.34
N HIS A 16 9.31 -1.56 -14.35
CA HIS A 16 10.53 -2.35 -14.43
C HIS A 16 10.31 -3.79 -14.00
N CYS A 17 10.99 -4.69 -14.69
CA CYS A 17 11.07 -6.10 -14.33
C CYS A 17 12.53 -6.49 -14.12
N TRP A 18 12.89 -6.95 -12.92
CA TRP A 18 14.21 -7.47 -12.62
C TRP A 18 14.22 -8.97 -12.71
N THR A 19 15.22 -9.53 -13.39
CA THR A 19 15.41 -10.98 -13.49
C THR A 19 16.35 -11.47 -12.40
N ALA A 20 15.92 -12.51 -11.70
CA ALA A 20 16.67 -13.19 -10.66
C ALA A 20 16.52 -14.70 -10.77
N ASN A 21 17.41 -15.47 -10.14
CA ASN A 21 17.28 -16.93 -10.07
C ASN A 21 16.19 -17.33 -9.07
N THR A 22 14.94 -17.28 -9.51
CA THR A 22 13.75 -17.61 -8.71
C THR A 22 12.73 -18.39 -9.55
N GLN A 23 11.88 -19.18 -8.89
CA GLN A 23 10.79 -19.92 -9.54
C GLN A 23 9.43 -19.22 -9.39
N VAL A 24 9.39 -18.09 -8.71
CA VAL A 24 8.17 -17.35 -8.37
C VAL A 24 8.39 -15.87 -8.63
N SER A 25 7.30 -15.13 -8.74
CA SER A 25 7.33 -13.69 -8.93
C SER A 25 7.05 -12.94 -7.63
N PHE A 26 7.56 -11.71 -7.57
CA PHE A 26 7.25 -10.70 -6.57
C PHE A 26 6.78 -9.48 -7.34
N CYS A 27 5.50 -9.14 -7.20
CA CYS A 27 4.89 -8.03 -7.90
C CYS A 27 4.60 -6.90 -6.93
N ALA A 28 4.91 -5.68 -7.32
CA ALA A 28 4.55 -4.49 -6.58
C ALA A 28 4.06 -3.40 -7.52
N ARG A 29 3.05 -2.66 -7.07
CA ARG A 29 2.58 -1.44 -7.72
C ARG A 29 2.39 -0.36 -6.67
N ALA A 30 2.94 0.82 -6.93
CA ALA A 30 2.90 1.94 -6.00
C ALA A 30 2.30 3.18 -6.66
N TYR A 31 1.59 3.96 -5.86
CA TYR A 31 1.00 5.23 -6.25
C TYR A 31 1.51 6.31 -5.30
N PRO A 32 1.94 7.48 -5.81
CA PRO A 32 2.27 8.62 -4.96
C PRO A 32 1.00 9.11 -4.24
N THR A 33 1.11 9.26 -2.94
CA THR A 33 0.02 9.72 -2.09
C THR A 33 0.53 10.76 -1.08
N VAL A 34 0.07 10.71 0.15
CA VAL A 34 0.32 11.74 1.16
C VAL A 34 0.91 11.15 2.44
N PRO A 35 1.74 11.90 3.19
CA PRO A 35 2.30 11.47 4.45
C PRO A 35 1.28 11.53 5.61
N ALA A 36 1.62 10.97 6.76
CA ALA A 36 0.77 10.83 7.95
C ALA A 36 0.09 12.12 8.44
N GLY A 37 0.70 13.28 8.21
CA GLY A 37 0.16 14.58 8.63
C GLY A 37 -1.04 15.06 7.81
N HIS A 38 -1.20 14.56 6.59
CA HIS A 38 -2.28 14.94 5.68
C HIS A 38 -3.62 14.32 6.10
N GLU A 39 -4.72 15.01 5.83
CA GLU A 39 -6.08 14.55 6.19
C GLU A 39 -6.46 13.22 5.52
N ASP A 40 -6.05 12.99 4.28
CA ASP A 40 -6.36 11.78 3.51
C ASP A 40 -5.58 10.53 3.97
N SER A 41 -4.51 10.70 4.74
CA SER A 41 -3.62 9.58 5.14
C SER A 41 -4.34 8.51 5.96
N SER A 42 -5.31 8.89 6.77
CA SER A 42 -6.12 7.96 7.58
C SER A 42 -7.05 7.12 6.72
N ALA A 43 -7.74 7.73 5.75
CA ALA A 43 -8.61 7.03 4.81
C ALA A 43 -7.80 6.06 3.92
N LEU A 44 -6.63 6.48 3.42
CA LEU A 44 -5.72 5.61 2.67
C LEU A 44 -5.23 4.42 3.51
N THR A 45 -4.95 4.62 4.80
CA THR A 45 -4.53 3.54 5.70
C THR A 45 -5.64 2.50 5.87
N VAL A 46 -6.88 2.93 6.08
CA VAL A 46 -8.05 2.03 6.19
C VAL A 46 -8.35 1.36 4.85
N LEU A 47 -8.21 2.09 3.73
CA LEU A 47 -8.40 1.57 2.37
C LEU A 47 -7.52 0.33 2.12
N GLY A 48 -6.25 0.35 2.54
CA GLY A 48 -5.36 -0.80 2.41
C GLY A 48 -5.91 -2.06 3.07
N GLY A 49 -6.51 -1.93 4.25
CA GLY A 49 -7.18 -3.02 4.97
C GLY A 49 -8.42 -3.53 4.23
N VAL A 50 -9.27 -2.63 3.74
CA VAL A 50 -10.49 -2.97 2.99
C VAL A 50 -10.15 -3.72 1.70
N LEU A 51 -9.23 -3.20 0.88
CA LEU A 51 -8.83 -3.85 -0.37
C LEU A 51 -8.19 -5.22 -0.13
N ARG A 52 -7.31 -5.32 0.88
CA ARG A 52 -6.66 -6.58 1.23
C ARG A 52 -7.67 -7.66 1.62
N ASN A 53 -8.56 -7.37 2.56
CA ASN A 53 -9.47 -8.36 3.12
C ASN A 53 -10.72 -8.57 2.26
N GLY A 54 -11.20 -7.53 1.57
CA GLY A 54 -12.42 -7.58 0.78
C GLY A 54 -12.23 -8.20 -0.61
N PHE A 55 -11.03 -8.08 -1.20
CA PHE A 55 -10.79 -8.53 -2.57
C PHE A 55 -9.46 -9.27 -2.74
N LEU A 56 -8.33 -8.64 -2.40
CA LEU A 56 -7.00 -9.11 -2.80
C LEU A 56 -6.62 -10.46 -2.18
N HIS A 57 -7.01 -10.73 -0.94
CA HIS A 57 -6.70 -12.01 -0.31
C HIS A 57 -7.28 -13.17 -1.10
N ARG A 58 -8.53 -13.07 -1.53
CA ARG A 58 -9.19 -14.08 -2.33
C ARG A 58 -8.58 -14.18 -3.73
N ALA A 59 -8.45 -13.05 -4.44
CA ALA A 59 -7.97 -13.03 -5.82
C ALA A 59 -6.52 -13.51 -5.94
N ILE A 60 -5.62 -12.97 -5.11
CA ILE A 60 -4.18 -13.23 -5.22
C ILE A 60 -3.80 -14.57 -4.58
N ARG A 61 -4.30 -14.85 -3.37
CA ARG A 61 -3.88 -16.04 -2.61
C ARG A 61 -4.72 -17.25 -2.93
N GLU A 62 -6.06 -17.17 -2.77
CA GLU A 62 -6.93 -18.37 -2.87
C GLU A 62 -7.12 -18.81 -4.33
N GLN A 63 -7.33 -17.85 -5.23
CA GLN A 63 -7.55 -18.13 -6.65
C GLN A 63 -6.25 -18.06 -7.45
N GLY A 64 -5.36 -17.12 -7.13
CA GLY A 64 -4.13 -16.86 -7.85
C GLY A 64 -2.97 -17.78 -7.49
N GLY A 65 -3.01 -18.41 -6.31
CA GLY A 65 -1.97 -19.34 -5.85
C GLY A 65 -0.71 -18.68 -5.29
N ALA A 66 -0.68 -17.37 -5.11
CA ALA A 66 0.40 -16.68 -4.43
C ALA A 66 0.44 -17.04 -2.94
N TYR A 67 1.64 -17.01 -2.35
CA TYR A 67 1.76 -17.23 -0.90
C TYR A 67 1.08 -16.11 -0.10
N GLY A 68 1.16 -14.86 -0.58
CA GLY A 68 0.43 -13.75 0.00
C GLY A 68 0.53 -12.49 -0.84
N GLY A 69 -0.34 -11.54 -0.51
CA GLY A 69 -0.43 -10.24 -1.16
C GLY A 69 -1.39 -9.32 -0.42
N GLY A 70 -1.46 -8.09 -0.86
CA GLY A 70 -2.34 -7.11 -0.27
C GLY A 70 -2.07 -5.68 -0.71
N ALA A 71 -2.65 -4.75 0.03
CA ALA A 71 -2.46 -3.32 -0.16
C ALA A 71 -2.16 -2.63 1.17
N SER A 72 -1.40 -1.54 1.15
CA SER A 72 -1.07 -0.75 2.33
C SER A 72 -0.65 0.67 1.99
N GLN A 73 -0.99 1.61 2.86
CA GLN A 73 -0.45 2.97 2.83
C GLN A 73 0.85 3.03 3.62
N ASP A 74 1.91 3.55 3.01
CA ASP A 74 3.12 3.95 3.70
C ASP A 74 3.03 5.45 4.05
N ASN A 75 2.77 5.72 5.31
CA ASN A 75 2.60 7.06 5.82
C ASN A 75 3.92 7.84 6.00
N GLN A 76 5.08 7.21 5.80
CA GLN A 76 6.38 7.87 5.84
C GLN A 76 6.76 8.40 4.46
N SER A 77 6.71 7.53 3.47
CA SER A 77 7.07 7.89 2.09
C SER A 77 5.92 8.57 1.32
N GLY A 78 4.68 8.52 1.83
CA GLY A 78 3.51 9.01 1.11
C GLY A 78 3.22 8.17 -0.13
N ALA A 79 3.25 6.84 0.02
CA ALA A 79 2.99 5.91 -1.08
C ALA A 79 1.93 4.87 -0.70
N PHE A 80 0.95 4.66 -1.57
CA PHE A 80 0.04 3.52 -1.48
C PHE A 80 0.59 2.38 -2.31
N ARG A 81 0.67 1.18 -1.73
CA ARG A 81 1.33 0.02 -2.35
C ARG A 81 0.41 -1.17 -2.42
N PHE A 82 0.35 -1.80 -3.60
CA PHE A 82 -0.10 -3.17 -3.80
C PHE A 82 1.12 -4.07 -3.91
N TYR A 83 1.01 -5.30 -3.43
CA TYR A 83 2.12 -6.26 -3.49
C TYR A 83 1.61 -7.70 -3.50
N SER A 84 2.39 -8.57 -4.15
CA SER A 84 2.31 -10.02 -3.99
C SER A 84 3.71 -10.61 -3.82
N TYR A 85 3.79 -11.75 -3.20
CA TYR A 85 5.06 -12.46 -3.02
C TYR A 85 4.89 -13.97 -3.15
N ARG A 86 5.92 -14.61 -3.71
CA ARG A 86 5.91 -16.00 -4.13
C ARG A 86 4.66 -16.30 -4.98
N ASP A 87 4.50 -15.50 -6.00
CA ASP A 87 3.35 -15.53 -6.90
C ASP A 87 3.72 -16.30 -8.17
N PRO A 88 2.91 -17.27 -8.61
CA PRO A 88 3.14 -17.96 -9.88
C PRO A 88 2.75 -17.10 -11.10
N ARG A 89 2.08 -15.99 -10.89
CA ARG A 89 1.56 -15.11 -11.95
C ARG A 89 2.24 -13.75 -11.94
N ILE A 90 2.11 -13.02 -13.03
CA ILE A 90 2.48 -11.59 -13.17
C ILE A 90 1.27 -10.80 -13.64
N GLU A 91 0.86 -11.00 -14.90
CA GLU A 91 -0.23 -10.25 -15.53
C GLU A 91 -1.54 -10.37 -14.75
N GLY A 92 -1.92 -11.60 -14.38
CA GLY A 92 -3.14 -11.83 -13.59
C GLY A 92 -3.12 -11.11 -12.24
N THR A 93 -1.96 -11.04 -11.58
CA THR A 93 -1.82 -10.34 -10.31
C THR A 93 -1.85 -8.81 -10.46
N LEU A 94 -1.24 -8.28 -11.51
CA LEU A 94 -1.33 -6.85 -11.81
C LEU A 94 -2.77 -6.45 -12.15
N ASN A 95 -3.51 -7.32 -12.86
CA ASN A 95 -4.94 -7.14 -13.12
C ASN A 95 -5.76 -7.21 -11.82
N ASP A 96 -5.45 -8.13 -10.91
CA ASP A 96 -6.13 -8.21 -9.60
C ASP A 96 -5.95 -6.93 -8.78
N PHE A 97 -4.81 -6.24 -8.90
CA PHE A 97 -4.62 -4.93 -8.26
C PHE A 97 -5.60 -3.90 -8.81
N ASP A 98 -5.75 -3.82 -10.14
CA ASP A 98 -6.67 -2.88 -10.80
C ASP A 98 -8.13 -3.23 -10.50
N GLU A 99 -8.50 -4.50 -10.60
CA GLU A 99 -9.85 -4.99 -10.31
C GLU A 99 -10.25 -4.75 -8.83
N SER A 100 -9.30 -4.74 -7.91
CA SER A 100 -9.60 -4.41 -6.50
C SER A 100 -10.06 -2.97 -6.32
N VAL A 101 -9.50 -2.04 -7.10
CA VAL A 101 -9.91 -0.62 -7.09
C VAL A 101 -11.28 -0.48 -7.76
N ASN A 102 -11.49 -1.10 -8.93
CA ASN A 102 -12.76 -1.12 -9.63
C ASN A 102 -13.88 -1.68 -8.74
N TRP A 103 -13.62 -2.81 -8.09
CA TRP A 103 -14.56 -3.41 -7.13
C TRP A 103 -14.97 -2.43 -6.03
N LEU A 104 -14.02 -1.71 -5.44
CA LEU A 104 -14.31 -0.73 -4.40
C LEU A 104 -15.19 0.42 -4.91
N LEU A 105 -14.90 0.90 -6.14
CA LEU A 105 -15.63 2.04 -6.74
C LEU A 105 -17.05 1.65 -7.15
N GLU A 106 -17.25 0.44 -7.65
CA GLU A 106 -18.55 -0.08 -8.08
C GLU A 106 -19.41 -0.57 -6.91
N THR A 107 -18.77 -1.17 -5.90
CA THR A 107 -19.45 -1.78 -4.75
C THR A 107 -18.85 -1.23 -3.45
N PRO A 108 -19.21 0.00 -3.05
CA PRO A 108 -18.68 0.58 -1.82
C PRO A 108 -18.94 -0.35 -0.62
N PRO A 109 -17.94 -0.53 0.27
CA PRO A 109 -18.07 -1.43 1.40
C PRO A 109 -19.16 -0.97 2.38
N SER A 110 -19.87 -1.93 2.97
CA SER A 110 -20.83 -1.65 4.03
C SER A 110 -20.15 -1.04 5.27
N ALA A 111 -20.93 -0.37 6.11
CA ALA A 111 -20.43 0.22 7.35
C ALA A 111 -19.68 -0.79 8.22
N ASP A 112 -20.21 -2.01 8.35
CA ASP A 112 -19.58 -3.09 9.14
C ASP A 112 -18.20 -3.47 8.59
N LYS A 113 -18.02 -3.49 7.26
CA LYS A 113 -16.72 -3.78 6.62
C LYS A 113 -15.71 -2.66 6.81
N VAL A 114 -16.17 -1.41 6.81
CA VAL A 114 -15.32 -0.26 7.14
C VAL A 114 -14.90 -0.32 8.61
N GLU A 115 -15.84 -0.61 9.52
CA GLU A 115 -15.55 -0.75 10.95
C GLU A 115 -14.55 -1.90 11.22
N GLU A 116 -14.73 -3.06 10.59
CA GLU A 116 -13.77 -4.18 10.66
C GLU A 116 -12.35 -3.74 10.26
N ALA A 117 -12.23 -2.98 9.16
CA ALA A 117 -10.95 -2.48 8.70
C ALA A 117 -10.35 -1.43 9.66
N ILE A 118 -11.17 -0.52 10.20
CA ILE A 118 -10.77 0.44 11.22
C ILE A 118 -10.24 -0.28 12.46
N LEU A 119 -10.95 -1.27 12.97
CA LEU A 119 -10.52 -2.06 14.13
C LEU A 119 -9.20 -2.78 13.87
N GLY A 120 -9.00 -3.32 12.67
CA GLY A 120 -7.74 -3.93 12.26
C GLY A 120 -6.56 -2.94 12.27
N VAL A 121 -6.77 -1.72 11.78
CA VAL A 121 -5.76 -0.64 11.80
C VAL A 121 -5.47 -0.20 13.24
N ILE A 122 -6.50 0.04 14.04
CA ILE A 122 -6.35 0.44 15.45
C ILE A 122 -5.61 -0.64 16.25
N GLY A 123 -5.97 -1.92 16.07
CA GLY A 123 -5.28 -3.04 16.70
C GLY A 123 -3.79 -3.11 16.35
N THR A 124 -3.41 -2.70 15.15
CA THR A 124 -2.00 -2.60 14.74
C THR A 124 -1.30 -1.41 15.40
N LEU A 125 -1.97 -0.26 15.49
CA LEU A 125 -1.42 0.94 16.13
C LEU A 125 -1.25 0.78 17.64
N ASP A 126 -2.18 0.08 18.28
CA ASP A 126 -2.21 -0.12 19.75
C ASP A 126 -1.40 -1.37 20.18
N LYS A 127 -0.80 -2.09 19.23
CA LYS A 127 -0.03 -3.28 19.55
C LYS A 127 1.14 -2.94 20.47
N PRO A 128 1.23 -3.54 21.68
CA PRO A 128 2.35 -3.31 22.58
C PRO A 128 3.67 -3.67 21.90
N SER A 129 4.67 -2.84 22.08
CA SER A 129 6.04 -3.09 21.66
C SER A 129 6.91 -3.50 22.84
N SER A 130 8.06 -4.09 22.59
CA SER A 130 9.07 -4.27 23.64
C SER A 130 9.64 -2.91 24.06
N PRO A 131 10.19 -2.76 25.30
CA PRO A 131 10.80 -1.49 25.71
C PRO A 131 11.83 -0.94 24.71
N ALA A 132 12.64 -1.81 24.11
CA ALA A 132 13.58 -1.43 23.04
C ALA A 132 12.86 -0.98 21.77
N GLY A 133 11.77 -1.66 21.40
CA GLY A 133 10.94 -1.28 20.25
C GLY A 133 10.26 0.07 20.47
N GLU A 134 9.75 0.34 21.66
CA GLU A 134 9.16 1.65 22.01
C GLU A 134 10.19 2.77 21.93
N ALA A 135 11.41 2.56 22.41
CA ALA A 135 12.49 3.54 22.31
C ALA A 135 12.85 3.85 20.85
N ILE A 136 12.94 2.82 20.00
CA ILE A 136 13.20 2.99 18.56
C ILE A 136 12.04 3.73 17.88
N GLN A 137 10.79 3.39 18.19
CA GLN A 137 9.62 4.08 17.65
C GLN A 137 9.56 5.55 18.10
N ALA A 138 9.87 5.84 19.37
CA ALA A 138 9.92 7.19 19.89
C ALA A 138 10.98 8.02 19.13
N PHE A 139 12.18 7.47 18.97
CA PHE A 139 13.27 8.11 18.23
C PHE A 139 12.87 8.42 16.76
N HIS A 140 12.33 7.42 16.04
CA HIS A 140 11.86 7.64 14.68
C HIS A 140 10.69 8.63 14.59
N SER A 141 9.80 8.63 15.58
CA SER A 141 8.70 9.58 15.64
C SER A 141 9.22 11.01 15.79
N GLU A 142 10.18 11.23 16.67
CA GLU A 142 10.80 12.55 16.86
C GLU A 142 11.54 13.01 15.60
N LEU A 143 12.33 12.14 14.98
CA LEU A 143 13.01 12.44 13.70
C LEU A 143 12.04 12.86 12.59
N ASN A 144 10.85 12.29 12.55
CA ASN A 144 9.81 12.58 11.57
C ASN A 144 8.82 13.68 12.02
N GLY A 145 9.14 14.41 13.10
CA GLY A 145 8.27 15.47 13.64
C GLY A 145 6.92 14.96 14.17
N ARG A 146 6.80 13.68 14.48
CA ARG A 146 5.59 13.09 15.03
C ARG A 146 5.63 13.12 16.55
N ASN A 147 4.69 13.82 17.13
CA ASN A 147 4.51 13.87 18.58
C ASN A 147 3.22 13.16 19.00
N LYS A 148 3.00 13.06 20.31
CA LYS A 148 1.81 12.41 20.87
C LYS A 148 0.49 13.04 20.39
N ALA A 149 0.46 14.37 20.20
CA ALA A 149 -0.73 15.06 19.73
C ALA A 149 -1.04 14.71 18.26
N SER A 150 -0.03 14.65 17.39
CA SER A 150 -0.19 14.24 15.99
C SER A 150 -0.61 12.78 15.85
N ALA A 151 -0.07 11.88 16.72
CA ALA A 151 -0.48 10.48 16.76
C ALA A 151 -1.94 10.32 17.18
N LEU A 152 -2.38 11.05 18.22
CA LEU A 152 -3.77 11.06 18.66
C LEU A 152 -4.71 11.62 17.59
N ALA A 153 -4.32 12.70 16.92
CA ALA A 153 -5.10 13.29 15.83
C ALA A 153 -5.24 12.30 14.66
N PHE A 154 -4.18 11.59 14.29
CA PHE A 154 -4.22 10.55 13.27
C PHE A 154 -5.15 9.40 13.66
N ARG A 155 -5.04 8.90 14.90
CA ARG A 155 -5.94 7.88 15.45
C ARG A 155 -7.41 8.30 15.39
N ASN A 156 -7.71 9.54 15.79
CA ASN A 156 -9.07 10.06 15.74
C ASN A 156 -9.60 10.15 14.31
N ARG A 157 -8.77 10.53 13.35
CA ARG A 157 -9.16 10.52 11.93
C ARG A 157 -9.49 9.11 11.44
N ILE A 158 -8.69 8.09 11.82
CA ILE A 158 -8.96 6.68 11.46
C ILE A 158 -10.34 6.25 11.96
N LEU A 159 -10.69 6.56 13.23
CA LEU A 159 -11.98 6.18 13.81
C LEU A 159 -13.18 6.81 13.12
N ASN A 160 -13.00 7.90 12.40
CA ASN A 160 -14.06 8.62 11.69
C ASN A 160 -14.08 8.38 10.18
N VAL A 161 -13.28 7.43 9.65
CA VAL A 161 -13.26 7.11 8.22
C VAL A 161 -14.60 6.49 7.80
N THR A 162 -15.13 6.97 6.69
CA THR A 162 -16.38 6.49 6.10
C THR A 162 -16.15 5.78 4.75
N SER A 163 -17.12 5.03 4.28
CA SER A 163 -17.11 4.43 2.94
C SER A 163 -16.94 5.49 1.83
N GLY A 164 -17.54 6.67 2.01
CA GLY A 164 -17.38 7.80 1.10
C GLY A 164 -15.95 8.33 1.04
N ASP A 165 -15.25 8.37 2.19
CA ASP A 165 -13.84 8.76 2.22
C ASP A 165 -12.95 7.75 1.48
N LEU A 166 -13.22 6.44 1.63
CA LEU A 166 -12.48 5.39 0.93
C LEU A 166 -12.62 5.53 -0.59
N LYS A 167 -13.86 5.75 -1.07
CA LYS A 167 -14.12 5.99 -2.49
C LYS A 167 -13.38 7.23 -2.98
N ARG A 168 -13.51 8.34 -2.30
CA ARG A 168 -12.88 9.62 -2.64
C ARG A 168 -11.35 9.52 -2.75
N VAL A 169 -10.69 8.88 -1.78
CA VAL A 169 -9.22 8.74 -1.84
C VAL A 169 -8.77 7.73 -2.89
N ALA A 170 -9.55 6.68 -3.17
CA ALA A 170 -9.26 5.76 -4.26
C ALA A 170 -9.33 6.47 -5.62
N GLU A 171 -10.39 7.22 -5.90
CA GLU A 171 -10.54 8.03 -7.12
C GLU A 171 -9.44 9.08 -7.28
N LYS A 172 -9.02 9.71 -6.18
CA LYS A 172 -8.03 10.78 -6.20
C LYS A 172 -6.60 10.29 -6.42
N TYR A 173 -6.22 9.16 -5.81
CA TYR A 173 -4.82 8.76 -5.73
C TYR A 173 -4.48 7.50 -6.51
N LEU A 174 -5.42 6.60 -6.77
CA LEU A 174 -5.15 5.32 -7.40
C LEU A 174 -5.45 5.32 -8.92
N CYS A 175 -5.06 6.40 -9.58
CA CYS A 175 -5.17 6.55 -11.04
C CYS A 175 -4.04 5.79 -11.73
N GLN A 176 -4.36 4.96 -12.71
CA GLN A 176 -3.38 4.11 -13.42
C GLN A 176 -2.21 4.89 -14.04
N GLU A 177 -2.46 6.12 -14.47
CA GLU A 177 -1.45 7.00 -15.07
C GLU A 177 -0.34 7.39 -14.08
N LEU A 178 -0.60 7.27 -12.77
CA LEU A 178 0.35 7.56 -11.70
C LEU A 178 1.05 6.31 -11.16
N ALA A 179 0.75 5.14 -11.70
CA ALA A 179 1.24 3.86 -11.20
C ALA A 179 2.72 3.64 -11.52
N HIS A 180 3.46 3.16 -10.54
CA HIS A 180 4.82 2.65 -10.69
C HIS A 180 4.80 1.14 -10.44
N THR A 181 5.29 0.34 -11.38
CA THR A 181 5.28 -1.12 -11.27
C THR A 181 6.69 -1.65 -11.16
N ALA A 182 6.93 -2.54 -10.21
CA ALA A 182 8.18 -3.24 -9.99
C ALA A 182 7.92 -4.74 -9.86
N ILE A 183 8.64 -5.55 -10.65
CA ILE A 183 8.53 -7.00 -10.63
C ILE A 183 9.92 -7.60 -10.45
N ILE A 184 10.02 -8.66 -9.65
CA ILE A 184 11.19 -9.54 -9.60
C ILE A 184 10.72 -10.93 -9.97
N THR A 185 11.35 -11.55 -10.97
CA THR A 185 10.97 -12.89 -11.45
C THR A 185 12.13 -13.56 -12.18
N ASN A 186 11.92 -14.74 -12.76
CA ASN A 186 12.90 -15.39 -13.63
C ASN A 186 12.88 -14.84 -15.05
N THR A 187 13.88 -15.22 -15.83
CA THR A 187 14.06 -14.74 -17.22
C THR A 187 12.87 -15.11 -18.12
N ASP A 188 12.32 -16.32 -17.96
CA ASP A 188 11.26 -16.82 -18.83
C ASP A 188 9.93 -16.04 -18.60
N LEU A 189 9.56 -15.84 -17.33
CA LEU A 189 8.38 -15.05 -16.99
C LEU A 189 8.58 -13.55 -17.28
N ALA A 190 9.81 -13.03 -17.12
CA ALA A 190 10.12 -11.65 -17.46
C ALA A 190 9.87 -11.35 -18.95
N ALA A 191 10.22 -12.30 -19.82
CA ALA A 191 10.00 -12.16 -21.27
C ALA A 191 8.52 -12.00 -21.66
N THR A 192 7.60 -12.51 -20.84
CA THR A 192 6.15 -12.39 -21.06
C THR A 192 5.52 -11.18 -20.39
N SER A 193 6.25 -10.45 -19.55
CA SER A 193 5.70 -9.33 -18.76
C SER A 193 5.39 -8.07 -19.56
N GLY A 194 5.99 -7.92 -20.76
CA GLY A 194 5.89 -6.70 -21.57
C GLY A 194 6.58 -5.47 -20.96
N LEU A 195 7.32 -5.63 -19.85
CA LEU A 195 8.00 -4.54 -19.15
C LEU A 195 9.48 -4.45 -19.52
N ASN A 196 10.09 -3.28 -19.28
CA ASN A 196 11.53 -3.10 -19.40
C ASN A 196 12.27 -4.04 -18.44
N THR A 197 13.04 -4.98 -19.02
CA THR A 197 13.75 -6.00 -18.24
C THR A 197 15.16 -5.55 -17.89
N ILE A 198 15.55 -5.71 -16.63
CA ILE A 198 16.86 -5.40 -16.10
C ILE A 198 17.44 -6.69 -15.50
N ALA A 199 18.60 -7.13 -16.00
CA ALA A 199 19.32 -8.27 -15.41
C ALA A 199 20.03 -7.82 -14.12
N VAL A 200 19.91 -8.61 -13.05
CA VAL A 200 20.61 -8.40 -11.77
C VAL A 200 21.74 -9.42 -11.62
#